data_68d1107b6daeb578b0b13a0aebed6818
#
_entry.id   68d1107b6daeb578b0b13a0aebed6818
#
_cell.length_a   1.000
_cell.length_b   1.000
_cell.length_c   1.000
_cell.angle_alpha   90.00
_cell.angle_beta   90.00
_cell.angle_gamma   90.00
#
_symmetry.space_group_name_H-M   'P 1'
#
loop_
_entity.id
_entity.type
_entity.pdbx_description
1 polymer ?
#
loop_
_entity_poly.entity_id
_entity_poly.type
_entity_poly.pdbx_seq_one_letter_code
_entity_poly.pdbx_strand_id
1 'polypeptide(L)'
;GLAKIIAGYHQFHAVRHAVASTIRAAGVVQGVAEDPARYGLPSVKAQRPGDKRAGVIWHTQGSGKSLLMAFYAGQLVKHPAMANPTLVVLTDRNDLDDQLFSTFSMCKGLIRQTPVQADSREELQQLLQRASGGVIFTTLQKFGETAEPLTTRTNVVVMADEAHRSQYGFKAKVDAKTGEIGYGFAKYMRDALPNASFIGFTGTPIEADDVNTPAVFGNYID
;
A
#
# COMPACT_ATOMS: atom_id res chain seq x y z
N GLY A 1 -27.59 14.49 -0.79
CA GLY A 1 -26.91 15.77 -0.58
C GLY A 1 -25.39 15.58 -0.63
N LEU A 2 -24.65 16.61 -1.01
CA LEU A 2 -23.19 16.63 -1.01
C LEU A 2 -22.73 16.78 0.45
N ALA A 3 -21.96 15.80 0.94
CA ALA A 3 -21.27 15.90 2.22
C ALA A 3 -19.81 16.33 1.99
N LYS A 4 -19.37 17.37 2.71
CA LYS A 4 -17.98 17.81 2.68
C LYS A 4 -17.21 17.08 3.79
N ILE A 5 -16.24 16.23 3.41
CA ILE A 5 -15.37 15.55 4.34
C ILE A 5 -14.02 16.26 4.33
N ILE A 6 -13.54 16.67 5.50
CA ILE A 6 -12.28 17.41 5.67
C ILE A 6 -11.34 16.52 6.48
N ALA A 7 -10.09 16.39 6.02
CA ALA A 7 -9.04 15.70 6.75
C ALA A 7 -8.72 16.44 8.06
N GLY A 8 -8.60 15.70 9.16
CA GLY A 8 -8.03 16.22 10.39
C GLY A 8 -6.54 16.58 10.22
N TYR A 9 -6.01 17.41 11.14
CA TYR A 9 -4.62 17.88 11.08
C TYR A 9 -3.61 16.71 10.96
N HIS A 10 -3.74 15.70 11.79
CA HIS A 10 -2.89 14.51 11.76
C HIS A 10 -3.01 13.70 10.46
N GLN A 11 -4.24 13.57 9.91
CA GLN A 11 -4.46 12.91 8.63
C GLN A 11 -3.79 13.67 7.48
N PHE A 12 -3.86 15.01 7.50
CA PHE A 12 -3.23 15.85 6.48
C PHE A 12 -1.71 15.66 6.46
N HIS A 13 -1.06 15.67 7.63
CA HIS A 13 0.39 15.47 7.74
C HIS A 13 0.80 14.06 7.35
N ALA A 14 0.13 13.04 7.87
CA ALA A 14 0.39 11.65 7.53
C ALA A 14 0.28 11.40 6.01
N VAL A 15 -0.74 11.94 5.35
CA VAL A 15 -0.90 11.82 3.90
C VAL A 15 0.24 12.49 3.15
N ARG A 16 0.65 13.69 3.53
CA ARG A 16 1.77 14.40 2.88
C ARG A 16 3.07 13.60 2.97
N HIS A 17 3.39 13.11 4.16
CA HIS A 17 4.60 12.31 4.41
C HIS A 17 4.54 10.98 3.64
N ALA A 18 3.39 10.30 3.65
CA ALA A 18 3.19 9.06 2.90
C ALA A 18 3.38 9.25 1.40
N VAL A 19 2.82 10.31 0.81
CA VAL A 19 2.99 10.61 -0.61
C VAL A 19 4.46 10.85 -0.94
N ALA A 20 5.15 11.69 -0.17
CA ALA A 20 6.58 11.97 -0.38
C ALA A 20 7.43 10.69 -0.26
N SER A 21 7.14 9.85 0.74
CA SER A 21 7.83 8.57 0.93
C SER A 21 7.58 7.60 -0.22
N THR A 22 6.36 7.55 -0.74
CA THR A 22 5.99 6.68 -1.86
C THR A 22 6.69 7.10 -3.16
N ILE A 23 6.76 8.39 -3.44
CA ILE A 23 7.48 8.92 -4.61
C ILE A 23 8.96 8.56 -4.54
N ARG A 24 9.56 8.69 -3.35
CA ARG A 24 10.94 8.27 -3.11
C ARG A 24 11.10 6.76 -3.29
N ALA A 25 10.22 5.95 -2.72
CA ALA A 25 10.26 4.48 -2.84
C ALA A 25 10.09 4.02 -4.29
N ALA A 26 9.28 4.70 -5.07
CA ALA A 26 9.10 4.44 -6.50
C ALA A 26 10.36 4.75 -7.33
N GLY A 27 11.28 5.56 -6.80
CA GLY A 27 12.49 6.01 -7.50
C GLY A 27 12.20 7.09 -8.53
N VAL A 28 11.06 7.75 -8.43
CA VAL A 28 10.70 8.87 -9.33
C VAL A 28 11.32 10.14 -8.75
N VAL A 29 12.47 10.51 -9.29
CA VAL A 29 13.18 11.73 -8.89
C VAL A 29 12.49 12.91 -9.57
N GLN A 30 11.74 13.71 -8.79
CA GLN A 30 11.45 15.08 -9.20
C GLN A 30 12.56 15.98 -8.65
N GLY A 31 13.09 16.83 -9.52
CA GLY A 31 14.00 17.89 -9.14
C GLY A 31 13.36 18.77 -8.04
N VAL A 32 14.07 18.92 -6.92
CA VAL A 32 13.67 19.48 -5.62
C VAL A 32 13.01 18.43 -4.72
N ALA A 33 13.80 17.51 -4.21
CA ALA A 33 13.43 16.76 -3.02
C ALA A 33 13.32 17.78 -1.87
N GLU A 34 12.10 18.04 -1.37
CA GLU A 34 11.96 18.65 -0.05
C GLU A 34 12.68 17.71 0.93
N ASP A 35 13.79 18.18 1.49
CA ASP A 35 14.57 17.42 2.46
C ASP A 35 13.73 17.24 3.73
N PRO A 36 13.37 16.01 4.13
CA PRO A 36 12.63 15.76 5.37
C PRO A 36 13.32 16.35 6.59
N ALA A 37 14.65 16.47 6.57
CA ALA A 37 15.42 17.14 7.62
C ALA A 37 15.06 18.63 7.79
N ARG A 38 14.47 19.26 6.78
CA ARG A 38 14.04 20.66 6.82
C ARG A 38 12.83 20.90 7.74
N TYR A 39 12.10 19.84 8.09
CA TYR A 39 10.92 19.94 8.96
C TYR A 39 11.16 19.46 10.40
N GLY A 40 12.41 19.22 10.78
CA GLY A 40 12.78 18.93 12.17
C GLY A 40 12.23 17.60 12.72
N LEU A 41 11.94 16.63 11.86
CA LEU A 41 11.48 15.29 12.25
C LEU A 41 12.69 14.32 12.29
N PRO A 42 13.27 14.05 13.47
CA PRO A 42 14.53 13.30 13.57
C PRO A 42 14.37 11.77 13.36
N SER A 43 13.16 11.25 13.27
CA SER A 43 12.91 9.80 13.35
C SER A 43 12.75 9.08 12.02
N VAL A 44 12.54 9.79 10.92
CA VAL A 44 12.40 9.15 9.60
C VAL A 44 13.79 8.85 9.05
N LYS A 45 14.34 7.69 9.33
CA LYS A 45 15.48 7.17 8.57
C LYS A 45 15.06 7.09 7.10
N ALA A 46 15.49 8.06 6.31
CA ALA A 46 15.17 8.17 4.91
C ALA A 46 15.54 6.87 4.19
N GLN A 47 14.55 6.18 3.67
CA GLN A 47 14.79 4.98 2.86
C GLN A 47 15.47 5.39 1.56
N ARG A 48 16.26 4.48 1.00
CA ARG A 48 16.97 4.75 -0.27
C ARG A 48 15.93 4.96 -1.39
N PRO A 49 16.14 5.95 -2.26
CA PRO A 49 15.30 6.10 -3.45
C PRO A 49 15.22 4.80 -4.24
N GLY A 50 14.02 4.39 -4.64
CA GLY A 50 13.81 3.19 -5.45
C GLY A 50 13.78 1.87 -4.69
N ASP A 51 13.83 1.87 -3.34
CA ASP A 51 13.84 0.62 -2.56
C ASP A 51 12.46 -0.08 -2.48
N LYS A 52 11.42 0.56 -3.04
CA LYS A 52 10.04 0.06 -3.14
C LYS A 52 9.28 -0.03 -1.81
N ARG A 53 9.85 0.40 -0.70
CA ARG A 53 9.21 0.43 0.61
C ARG A 53 8.88 1.86 1.00
N ALA A 54 7.61 2.21 0.95
CA ALA A 54 7.17 3.56 1.26
C ALA A 54 7.07 3.82 2.77
N GLY A 55 6.75 2.81 3.54
CA GLY A 55 6.67 2.90 5.00
C GLY A 55 5.36 2.36 5.55
N VAL A 56 5.17 2.56 6.85
CA VAL A 56 3.95 2.16 7.58
C VAL A 56 3.36 3.37 8.28
N ILE A 57 2.06 3.60 8.09
CA ILE A 57 1.28 4.58 8.85
C ILE A 57 0.56 3.85 9.98
N TRP A 58 0.89 4.23 11.20
CA TRP A 58 0.08 3.85 12.35
C TRP A 58 -1.00 4.91 12.60
N HIS A 59 -2.23 4.46 12.71
CA HIS A 59 -3.36 5.33 12.96
C HIS A 59 -4.35 4.63 13.87
N THR A 60 -4.56 5.12 15.08
CA THR A 60 -5.40 4.49 16.11
C THR A 60 -6.74 4.03 15.55
N GLN A 61 -7.21 2.89 16.03
CA GLN A 61 -8.48 2.33 15.62
C GLN A 61 -9.62 3.32 15.87
N GLY A 62 -10.53 3.48 14.92
CA GLY A 62 -11.64 4.45 15.02
C GLY A 62 -11.29 5.90 14.64
N SER A 63 -10.03 6.24 14.37
CA SER A 63 -9.57 7.60 14.03
C SER A 63 -9.69 7.98 12.55
N GLY A 64 -10.35 7.14 11.72
CA GLY A 64 -10.61 7.43 10.31
C GLY A 64 -9.54 6.91 9.34
N LYS A 65 -8.91 5.77 9.63
CA LYS A 65 -7.92 5.10 8.77
C LYS A 65 -8.41 4.94 7.32
N SER A 66 -9.65 4.51 7.11
CA SER A 66 -10.21 4.33 5.76
C SER A 66 -10.27 5.64 4.97
N LEU A 67 -10.62 6.75 5.62
CA LEU A 67 -10.61 8.08 4.99
C LEU A 67 -9.18 8.56 4.73
N LEU A 68 -8.25 8.31 5.65
CA LEU A 68 -6.82 8.61 5.46
C LEU A 68 -6.28 7.88 4.22
N MET A 69 -6.59 6.59 4.07
CA MET A 69 -6.22 5.81 2.89
C MET A 69 -6.82 6.39 1.60
N ALA A 70 -8.10 6.81 1.62
CA ALA A 70 -8.75 7.44 0.47
C ALA A 70 -8.14 8.81 0.13
N PHE A 71 -7.77 9.63 1.13
CA PHE A 71 -7.07 10.90 0.91
C PHE A 71 -5.68 10.68 0.31
N TYR A 72 -4.94 9.71 0.83
CA TYR A 72 -3.64 9.33 0.29
C TYR A 72 -3.76 8.86 -1.18
N ALA A 73 -4.70 7.97 -1.48
CA ALA A 73 -4.99 7.50 -2.83
C ALA A 73 -5.28 8.67 -3.78
N GLY A 74 -6.14 9.60 -3.36
CA GLY A 74 -6.50 10.79 -4.14
C GLY A 74 -5.33 11.72 -4.41
N GLN A 75 -4.37 11.85 -3.49
CA GLN A 75 -3.15 12.64 -3.70
C GLN A 75 -2.20 11.94 -4.67
N LEU A 76 -2.01 10.63 -4.56
CA LEU A 76 -1.16 9.86 -5.48
C LEU A 76 -1.67 9.88 -6.91
N VAL A 77 -2.98 9.68 -7.11
CA VAL A 77 -3.60 9.70 -8.45
C VAL A 77 -3.39 11.05 -9.15
N LYS A 78 -3.37 12.14 -8.39
CA LYS A 78 -3.15 13.49 -8.91
C LYS A 78 -1.68 13.85 -9.08
N HIS A 79 -0.78 13.10 -8.46
CA HIS A 79 0.63 13.47 -8.42
C HIS A 79 1.31 13.22 -9.77
N PRO A 80 1.90 14.26 -10.42
CA PRO A 80 2.46 14.14 -11.78
C PRO A 80 3.53 13.04 -11.87
N ALA A 81 4.40 12.94 -10.87
CA ALA A 81 5.49 11.97 -10.84
C ALA A 81 5.00 10.51 -10.86
N MET A 82 3.79 10.24 -10.39
CA MET A 82 3.23 8.89 -10.36
C MET A 82 2.55 8.49 -11.68
N ALA A 83 2.36 9.42 -12.61
CA ALA A 83 1.81 9.18 -13.95
C ALA A 83 0.50 8.36 -13.91
N ASN A 84 -0.47 8.79 -13.10
CA ASN A 84 -1.75 8.10 -12.88
C ASN A 84 -1.55 6.64 -12.43
N PRO A 85 -1.09 6.39 -11.20
CA PRO A 85 -0.72 5.05 -10.74
C PRO A 85 -1.92 4.11 -10.66
N THR A 86 -1.66 2.81 -10.76
CA THR A 86 -2.59 1.78 -10.31
C THR A 86 -2.42 1.56 -8.81
N LEU A 87 -3.50 1.66 -8.06
CA LEU A 87 -3.52 1.42 -6.62
C LEU A 87 -4.12 0.04 -6.36
N VAL A 88 -3.36 -0.83 -5.71
CA VAL A 88 -3.83 -2.16 -5.28
C VAL A 88 -4.06 -2.11 -3.78
N VAL A 89 -5.31 -2.15 -3.37
CA VAL A 89 -5.70 -2.11 -1.95
C VAL A 89 -5.86 -3.55 -1.46
N LEU A 90 -5.00 -3.94 -0.54
CA LEU A 90 -5.01 -5.27 0.07
C LEU A 90 -5.82 -5.25 1.35
N THR A 91 -6.79 -6.13 1.43
CA THR A 91 -7.57 -6.42 2.63
C THR A 91 -7.30 -7.84 3.12
N ASP A 92 -7.58 -8.11 4.41
CA ASP A 92 -7.11 -9.32 5.08
C ASP A 92 -7.93 -10.58 4.77
N ARG A 93 -9.22 -10.48 4.50
CA ARG A 93 -10.12 -11.64 4.41
C ARG A 93 -10.92 -11.68 3.12
N ASN A 94 -11.48 -12.88 2.88
CA ASN A 94 -12.41 -13.18 1.78
C ASN A 94 -13.66 -12.30 1.76
N ASP A 95 -14.07 -11.79 2.92
CA ASP A 95 -15.03 -10.70 3.01
C ASP A 95 -14.21 -9.42 2.87
N LEU A 96 -14.10 -8.94 1.65
CA LEU A 96 -13.59 -7.61 1.35
C LEU A 96 -14.21 -6.66 2.36
N ASP A 97 -13.38 -5.90 3.06
CA ASP A 97 -13.86 -4.96 4.05
C ASP A 97 -14.83 -3.99 3.37
N ASP A 98 -16.12 -4.33 3.43
CA ASP A 98 -17.20 -3.58 2.79
C ASP A 98 -17.16 -2.11 3.20
N GLN A 99 -16.67 -1.83 4.42
CA GLN A 99 -16.51 -0.48 4.92
C GLN A 99 -15.40 0.28 4.18
N LEU A 100 -14.24 -0.35 3.97
CA LEU A 100 -13.12 0.29 3.27
C LEU A 100 -13.48 0.51 1.79
N PHE A 101 -14.02 -0.51 1.13
CA PHE A 101 -14.46 -0.41 -0.26
C PHE A 101 -15.57 0.65 -0.44
N SER A 102 -16.55 0.68 0.47
CA SER A 102 -17.62 1.68 0.48
C SER A 102 -17.05 3.09 0.66
N THR A 103 -16.06 3.28 1.56
CA THR A 103 -15.39 4.57 1.75
C THR A 103 -14.72 5.04 0.46
N PHE A 104 -13.98 4.16 -0.22
CA PHE A 104 -13.36 4.49 -1.50
C PHE A 104 -14.40 4.80 -2.59
N SER A 105 -15.50 4.05 -2.62
CA SER A 105 -16.60 4.26 -3.56
C SER A 105 -17.29 5.62 -3.36
N MET A 106 -17.45 6.05 -2.12
CA MET A 106 -17.93 7.42 -1.82
C MET A 106 -16.91 8.49 -2.24
N CYS A 107 -15.63 8.18 -2.22
CA CYS A 107 -14.53 9.07 -2.59
C CYS A 107 -14.16 9.02 -4.09
N LYS A 108 -14.97 8.40 -4.96
CA LYS A 108 -14.68 8.27 -6.41
C LYS A 108 -14.32 9.59 -7.10
N GLY A 109 -14.92 10.70 -6.69
CA GLY A 109 -14.56 12.03 -7.20
C GLY A 109 -13.14 12.47 -6.82
N LEU A 110 -12.66 12.09 -5.65
CA LEU A 110 -11.30 12.37 -5.17
C LEU A 110 -10.26 11.52 -5.88
N ILE A 111 -10.51 10.22 -5.99
CA ILE A 111 -9.62 9.26 -6.65
C ILE A 111 -9.79 9.24 -8.17
N ARG A 112 -10.74 10.00 -8.72
CA ARG A 112 -11.03 10.18 -10.16
C ARG A 112 -11.31 8.89 -10.94
N GLN A 113 -11.76 7.86 -10.25
CA GLN A 113 -12.10 6.57 -10.85
C GLN A 113 -12.98 5.76 -9.89
N THR A 114 -13.63 4.74 -10.42
CA THR A 114 -14.45 3.82 -9.63
C THR A 114 -13.57 2.68 -9.14
N PRO A 115 -13.53 2.39 -7.83
CA PRO A 115 -12.87 1.20 -7.32
C PRO A 115 -13.52 -0.06 -7.89
N VAL A 116 -12.70 -1.07 -8.12
CA VAL A 116 -13.14 -2.40 -8.56
C VAL A 116 -12.57 -3.46 -7.63
N GLN A 117 -13.28 -4.58 -7.50
CA GLN A 117 -12.81 -5.74 -6.75
C GLN A 117 -12.30 -6.78 -7.73
N ALA A 118 -11.21 -7.45 -7.38
CA ALA A 118 -10.71 -8.61 -8.11
C ALA A 118 -11.02 -9.87 -7.29
N ASP A 119 -12.00 -10.64 -7.73
CA ASP A 119 -12.47 -11.83 -7.03
C ASP A 119 -11.65 -13.08 -7.34
N SER A 120 -10.87 -13.04 -8.42
CA SER A 120 -9.95 -14.10 -8.81
C SER A 120 -8.56 -13.55 -9.14
N ARG A 121 -7.59 -14.45 -9.24
CA ARG A 121 -6.22 -14.12 -9.68
C ARG A 121 -6.19 -13.67 -11.13
N GLU A 122 -6.97 -14.34 -11.99
CA GLU A 122 -7.08 -14.05 -13.42
C GLU A 122 -7.65 -12.65 -13.63
N GLU A 123 -8.66 -12.29 -12.86
CA GLU A 123 -9.25 -10.95 -12.89
C GLU A 123 -8.25 -9.89 -12.41
N LEU A 124 -7.52 -10.16 -11.31
CA LEU A 124 -6.44 -9.28 -10.83
C LEU A 124 -5.39 -9.08 -11.93
N GLN A 125 -4.98 -10.14 -12.62
CA GLN A 125 -4.02 -10.07 -13.71
C GLN A 125 -4.56 -9.19 -14.86
N GLN A 126 -5.80 -9.39 -15.28
CA GLN A 126 -6.42 -8.58 -16.34
C GLN A 126 -6.49 -7.09 -15.95
N LEU A 127 -6.90 -6.80 -14.72
CA LEU A 127 -6.97 -5.43 -14.21
C LEU A 127 -5.60 -4.75 -14.11
N LEU A 128 -4.53 -5.50 -13.87
CA LEU A 128 -3.16 -5.01 -13.81
C LEU A 128 -2.50 -4.82 -15.19
N GLN A 129 -3.06 -5.39 -16.26
CA GLN A 129 -2.54 -5.22 -17.63
C GLN A 129 -2.85 -3.84 -18.24
N ARG A 130 -3.71 -3.03 -17.61
CA ARG A 130 -3.98 -1.67 -18.09
C ARG A 130 -2.70 -0.80 -18.06
N ALA A 131 -2.61 0.15 -18.97
CA ALA A 131 -1.42 1.00 -19.10
C ALA A 131 -1.24 1.95 -17.91
N SER A 132 -2.33 2.45 -17.30
CA SER A 132 -2.29 3.36 -16.15
C SER A 132 -3.63 3.38 -15.41
N GLY A 133 -3.61 3.95 -14.21
CA GLY A 133 -4.80 4.14 -13.37
C GLY A 133 -5.37 2.82 -12.84
N GLY A 134 -6.48 2.94 -12.12
CA GLY A 134 -7.19 1.85 -11.46
C GLY A 134 -7.00 1.86 -9.95
N VAL A 135 -8.10 1.63 -9.24
CA VAL A 135 -8.10 1.30 -7.82
C VAL A 135 -8.70 -0.09 -7.69
N ILE A 136 -7.86 -1.06 -7.37
CA ILE A 136 -8.19 -2.49 -7.39
C ILE A 136 -8.15 -3.00 -5.95
N PHE A 137 -9.26 -3.47 -5.45
CA PHE A 137 -9.35 -4.16 -4.17
C PHE A 137 -9.13 -5.65 -4.38
N THR A 138 -8.32 -6.25 -3.54
CA THR A 138 -8.04 -7.69 -3.59
C THR A 138 -7.57 -8.19 -2.22
N THR A 139 -7.43 -9.50 -2.09
CA THR A 139 -6.90 -10.14 -0.88
C THR A 139 -5.53 -10.76 -1.14
N LEU A 140 -4.76 -10.96 -0.06
CA LEU A 140 -3.44 -11.58 -0.16
C LEU A 140 -3.45 -12.96 -0.80
N GLN A 141 -4.52 -13.71 -0.62
CA GLN A 141 -4.66 -15.08 -1.14
C GLN A 141 -4.67 -15.14 -2.67
N LYS A 142 -4.93 -14.01 -3.34
CA LYS A 142 -4.86 -13.92 -4.81
C LYS A 142 -3.41 -13.87 -5.34
N PHE A 143 -2.44 -13.65 -4.45
CA PHE A 143 -1.01 -13.70 -4.76
C PHE A 143 -0.47 -15.08 -4.34
N GLY A 144 -0.57 -16.08 -5.22
CA GLY A 144 0.07 -17.39 -5.05
C GLY A 144 1.43 -17.45 -5.72
N GLU A 145 2.05 -18.63 -5.72
CA GLU A 145 3.24 -18.88 -6.54
C GLU A 145 2.97 -18.50 -7.99
N THR A 146 3.90 -17.77 -8.57
CA THR A 146 3.82 -17.34 -9.96
C THR A 146 5.17 -17.51 -10.62
N ALA A 147 5.17 -18.12 -11.81
CA ALA A 147 6.38 -18.19 -12.62
C ALA A 147 6.68 -16.83 -13.28
N GLU A 148 5.66 -15.99 -13.47
CA GLU A 148 5.80 -14.69 -14.13
C GLU A 148 5.12 -13.59 -13.31
N PRO A 149 5.66 -12.37 -13.30
CA PRO A 149 5.03 -11.22 -12.66
C PRO A 149 3.65 -10.93 -13.27
N LEU A 150 2.69 -10.49 -12.44
CA LEU A 150 1.39 -10.02 -12.91
C LEU A 150 1.53 -8.70 -13.69
N THR A 151 2.49 -7.88 -13.32
CA THR A 151 2.91 -6.69 -14.06
C THR A 151 4.32 -6.27 -13.67
N THR A 152 5.07 -5.70 -14.61
CA THR A 152 6.41 -5.13 -14.38
C THR A 152 6.38 -3.60 -14.30
N ARG A 153 5.20 -3.00 -14.27
CA ARG A 153 5.03 -1.54 -14.21
C ARG A 153 5.58 -0.98 -12.89
N THR A 154 6.18 0.21 -12.98
CA THR A 154 6.77 0.92 -11.84
C THR A 154 5.79 1.85 -11.14
N ASN A 155 4.71 2.27 -11.82
CA ASN A 155 3.66 3.13 -11.28
C ASN A 155 2.49 2.32 -10.68
N VAL A 156 2.82 1.29 -9.92
CA VAL A 156 1.88 0.49 -9.13
C VAL A 156 2.20 0.72 -7.66
N VAL A 157 1.18 0.99 -6.86
CA VAL A 157 1.31 1.16 -5.41
C VAL A 157 0.39 0.18 -4.70
N VAL A 158 0.97 -0.65 -3.86
CA VAL A 158 0.25 -1.59 -3.02
C VAL A 158 0.02 -0.95 -1.65
N MET A 159 -1.24 -0.82 -1.27
CA MET A 159 -1.72 -0.27 -0.01
C MET A 159 -2.28 -1.42 0.84
N ALA A 160 -1.55 -1.85 1.84
CA ALA A 160 -1.98 -2.95 2.71
C ALA A 160 -2.71 -2.41 3.94
N ASP A 161 -3.96 -2.81 4.11
CA ASP A 161 -4.68 -2.61 5.38
C ASP A 161 -4.26 -3.66 6.40
N GLU A 162 -4.33 -3.31 7.68
CA GLU A 162 -3.89 -4.15 8.81
C GLU A 162 -2.49 -4.75 8.62
N ALA A 163 -1.52 -3.92 8.22
CA ALA A 163 -0.17 -4.31 7.85
C ALA A 163 0.63 -5.06 8.95
N HIS A 164 0.19 -4.96 10.22
CA HIS A 164 0.82 -5.66 11.35
C HIS A 164 0.54 -7.17 11.37
N ARG A 165 -0.34 -7.69 10.53
CA ARG A 165 -0.71 -9.10 10.58
C ARG A 165 0.41 -10.01 10.09
N SER A 166 0.61 -11.12 10.79
CA SER A 166 1.71 -12.09 10.61
C SER A 166 1.79 -12.72 9.22
N GLN A 167 0.73 -12.63 8.43
CA GLN A 167 0.70 -13.14 7.06
C GLN A 167 1.57 -12.38 6.06
N TYR A 168 2.04 -11.17 6.41
CA TYR A 168 2.99 -10.39 5.60
C TYR A 168 4.46 -10.81 5.78
N GLY A 169 4.76 -11.98 6.35
CA GLY A 169 6.13 -12.44 6.55
C GLY A 169 6.83 -12.92 5.27
N PHE A 170 8.16 -12.79 5.23
CA PHE A 170 9.03 -13.38 4.18
C PHE A 170 9.57 -14.75 4.56
N LYS A 171 9.46 -15.16 5.83
CA LYS A 171 10.07 -16.39 6.31
C LYS A 171 9.41 -17.60 5.70
N ALA A 172 10.24 -18.49 5.15
CA ALA A 172 9.80 -19.81 4.76
C ALA A 172 9.31 -20.58 6.01
N LYS A 173 8.13 -21.16 5.91
CA LYS A 173 7.63 -22.13 6.89
C LYS A 173 7.66 -23.49 6.24
N VAL A 174 8.31 -24.45 6.89
CA VAL A 174 8.25 -25.86 6.50
C VAL A 174 6.99 -26.45 7.12
N ASP A 175 6.10 -26.98 6.30
CA ASP A 175 4.96 -27.75 6.81
C ASP A 175 5.49 -29.04 7.45
N ALA A 176 5.25 -29.19 8.74
CA ALA A 176 5.77 -30.34 9.51
C ALA A 176 5.18 -31.70 9.06
N LYS A 177 4.08 -31.70 8.28
CA LYS A 177 3.43 -32.91 7.81
C LYS A 177 3.82 -33.28 6.37
N THR A 178 3.98 -32.29 5.52
CA THR A 178 4.26 -32.50 4.06
C THR A 178 5.72 -32.27 3.70
N GLY A 179 6.48 -31.57 4.55
CA GLY A 179 7.85 -31.16 4.25
C GLY A 179 7.96 -30.03 3.23
N GLU A 180 6.83 -29.49 2.75
CA GLU A 180 6.81 -28.42 1.76
C GLU A 180 7.26 -27.09 2.38
N ILE A 181 8.03 -26.33 1.62
CA ILE A 181 8.50 -25.00 2.01
C ILE A 181 7.51 -23.98 1.49
N GLY A 182 6.64 -23.48 2.37
CA GLY A 182 5.77 -22.34 2.07
C GLY A 182 6.45 -21.02 2.44
N TYR A 183 6.48 -20.08 1.52
CA TYR A 183 6.91 -18.71 1.82
C TYR A 183 5.72 -17.89 2.30
N GLY A 184 6.00 -16.82 3.07
CA GLY A 184 4.95 -15.87 3.43
C GLY A 184 4.41 -15.11 2.22
N PHE A 185 3.17 -14.67 2.29
CA PHE A 185 2.49 -13.97 1.17
C PHE A 185 3.22 -12.72 0.68
N ALA A 186 4.06 -12.10 1.52
CA ALA A 186 4.88 -10.96 1.11
C ALA A 186 5.84 -11.31 -0.01
N LYS A 187 6.42 -12.52 -0.02
CA LYS A 187 7.27 -12.97 -1.11
C LYS A 187 6.47 -13.09 -2.40
N TYR A 188 5.34 -13.80 -2.38
CA TYR A 188 4.51 -13.96 -3.57
C TYR A 188 4.01 -12.63 -4.13
N MET A 189 3.65 -11.70 -3.27
CA MET A 189 3.26 -10.36 -3.67
C MET A 189 4.42 -9.58 -4.33
N ARG A 190 5.63 -9.69 -3.77
CA ARG A 190 6.83 -9.07 -4.34
C ARG A 190 7.21 -9.69 -5.67
N ASP A 191 7.12 -11.01 -5.80
CA ASP A 191 7.41 -11.72 -7.04
C ASP A 191 6.37 -11.36 -8.13
N ALA A 192 5.10 -11.23 -7.74
CA ALA A 192 4.03 -10.84 -8.66
C ALA A 192 4.09 -9.37 -9.09
N LEU A 193 4.61 -8.48 -8.24
CA LEU A 193 4.67 -7.02 -8.45
C LEU A 193 6.07 -6.47 -8.15
N PRO A 194 7.12 -6.89 -8.88
CA PRO A 194 8.52 -6.64 -8.51
C PRO A 194 8.91 -5.16 -8.50
N ASN A 195 8.22 -4.33 -9.26
CA ASN A 195 8.50 -2.90 -9.40
C ASN A 195 7.50 -2.00 -8.66
N ALA A 196 6.50 -2.58 -7.99
CA ALA A 196 5.53 -1.81 -7.23
C ALA A 196 6.14 -1.21 -5.95
N SER A 197 5.58 -0.09 -5.51
CA SER A 197 5.86 0.47 -4.18
C SER A 197 4.84 -0.05 -3.16
N PHE A 198 5.27 -0.26 -1.92
CA PHE A 198 4.47 -0.88 -0.88
C PHE A 198 4.35 0.03 0.33
N ILE A 199 3.12 0.27 0.78
CA ILE A 199 2.82 1.04 1.98
C ILE A 199 1.84 0.25 2.86
N GLY A 200 2.10 0.26 4.17
CA GLY A 200 1.24 -0.36 5.16
C GLY A 200 0.41 0.66 5.94
N PHE A 201 -0.80 0.28 6.30
CA PHE A 201 -1.66 1.01 7.22
C PHE A 201 -2.05 0.06 8.36
N THR A 202 -2.01 0.53 9.59
CA THR A 202 -2.33 -0.30 10.75
C THR A 202 -2.98 0.50 11.86
N GLY A 203 -3.96 -0.10 12.54
CA GLY A 203 -4.56 0.43 13.76
C GLY A 203 -3.82 -0.01 15.04
N THR A 204 -2.94 -0.99 14.93
CA THR A 204 -2.17 -1.54 16.04
C THR A 204 -0.72 -1.10 15.94
N PRO A 205 -0.10 -0.61 17.03
CA PRO A 205 1.33 -0.34 17.04
C PRO A 205 2.11 -1.60 16.65
N ILE A 206 3.14 -1.45 15.83
CA ILE A 206 4.05 -2.54 15.52
C ILE A 206 4.99 -2.69 16.71
N GLU A 207 5.07 -3.89 17.25
CA GLU A 207 5.97 -4.21 18.35
C GLU A 207 7.44 -4.05 17.93
N ALA A 208 8.29 -3.71 18.88
CA ALA A 208 9.71 -3.43 18.60
C ALA A 208 10.49 -4.63 18.03
N ASP A 209 9.97 -5.84 18.27
CA ASP A 209 10.52 -7.11 17.79
C ASP A 209 9.89 -7.59 16.48
N ASP A 210 8.87 -6.91 15.95
CA ASP A 210 8.33 -7.21 14.61
C ASP A 210 9.31 -6.77 13.52
N VAL A 211 10.08 -7.71 13.04
CA VAL A 211 11.01 -7.53 11.92
C VAL A 211 10.34 -7.70 10.55
N ASN A 212 9.12 -8.23 10.49
CA ASN A 212 8.47 -8.59 9.23
C ASN A 212 7.81 -7.36 8.58
N THR A 213 7.04 -6.59 9.33
CA THR A 213 6.32 -5.43 8.78
C THR A 213 7.28 -4.38 8.20
N PRO A 214 8.36 -3.96 8.90
CA PRO A 214 9.36 -3.08 8.31
C PRO A 214 10.12 -3.68 7.12
N ALA A 215 10.33 -5.00 7.09
CA ALA A 215 10.97 -5.66 5.97
C ALA A 215 10.12 -5.59 4.68
N VAL A 216 8.79 -5.60 4.82
CA VAL A 216 7.85 -5.53 3.69
C VAL A 216 7.60 -4.09 3.26
N PHE A 217 7.26 -3.23 4.20
CA PHE A 217 6.74 -1.89 3.93
C PHE A 217 7.73 -0.77 4.19
N GLY A 218 8.73 -1.00 5.03
CA GLY A 218 9.67 0.02 5.50
C GLY A 218 9.36 0.53 6.89
N ASN A 219 10.03 1.62 7.28
CA ASN A 219 9.90 2.22 8.60
C ASN A 219 8.55 2.94 8.78
N TYR A 220 8.23 3.31 10.03
CA TYR A 220 7.11 4.19 10.31
C TYR A 220 7.22 5.52 9.58
N ILE A 221 6.06 6.02 9.18
CA ILE A 221 5.86 7.38 8.67
C ILE A 221 5.15 8.14 9.79
N ASP A 222 5.84 9.07 10.44
CA ASP A 222 5.32 9.95 11.47
C ASP A 222 4.76 11.25 10.88
#